data_a586d981474dc0cd74cef8115cf201c5
#
_entry.id   a586d981474dc0cd74cef8115cf201c5
#
_cell.length_a   1.000
_cell.length_b   1.000
_cell.length_c   1.000
_cell.angle_alpha   90.00
_cell.angle_beta   90.00
_cell.angle_gamma   90.00
#
_symmetry.space_group_name_H-M   'P 1'
#
loop_
_entity.id
_entity.type
_entity.pdbx_description
1 polymer ?
#
loop_
_entity_poly.entity_id
_entity_poly.type
_entity_poly.pdbx_seq_one_letter_code
_entity_poly.pdbx_strand_id
1 'polypeptide(L)'
;MQSRESYDVEGMHIGTIAAGRIGYDMLRKMHPFDVHLHYFDKHRLSSDKEAELNLTYHDSVESLVAACDVINISCPLHPETEHLFNDELIAKCKPGAYIINTARGKICDKDAIVRALESGQLSGYAGD
;
A
#
# COMPACT_ATOMS: atom_id res chain seq x y z
N MET A 1 1.32 17.71 -22.53
CA MET A 1 1.11 17.39 -21.95
C MET A 1 1.07 16.60 -21.22
N GLN A 2 1.24 16.31 -20.95
CA GLN A 2 1.15 15.49 -20.27
C GLN A 2 1.07 15.47 -19.01
N SER A 3 1.12 16.27 -18.64
CA SER A 3 0.84 16.20 -17.26
C SER A 3 -0.43 15.50 -16.97
N ARG A 4 -1.19 15.26 -17.95
CA ARG A 4 -2.39 14.48 -17.82
C ARG A 4 -2.12 13.11 -17.27
N GLU A 5 -0.92 12.60 -17.47
CA GLU A 5 -0.56 11.29 -16.98
C GLU A 5 -0.58 11.23 -15.46
N SER A 6 -0.37 12.36 -14.78
CA SER A 6 -0.37 12.36 -13.34
C SER A 6 -1.75 12.04 -12.74
N TYR A 7 -2.79 12.10 -13.55
CA TYR A 7 -4.15 11.77 -13.11
C TYR A 7 -4.61 10.42 -13.58
N ASP A 8 -3.80 9.73 -14.35
CA ASP A 8 -4.17 8.45 -14.93
C ASP A 8 -3.70 7.34 -13.99
N VAL A 9 -4.66 6.66 -13.37
CA VAL A 9 -4.35 5.53 -12.48
C VAL A 9 -4.38 4.20 -13.20
N GLU A 10 -4.80 4.19 -14.46
CA GLU A 10 -4.91 2.95 -15.21
C GLU A 10 -3.55 2.25 -15.30
N GLY A 11 -3.55 0.97 -14.98
CA GLY A 11 -2.32 0.20 -15.01
C GLY A 11 -1.47 0.28 -13.76
N MET A 12 -1.81 1.16 -12.81
CA MET A 12 -1.04 1.25 -11.58
C MET A 12 -1.27 0.04 -10.69
N HIS A 13 -0.25 -0.28 -9.91
CA HIS A 13 -0.33 -1.35 -8.92
C HIS A 13 -0.63 -0.74 -7.57
N ILE A 14 -1.77 -1.11 -7.01
CA ILE A 14 -2.25 -0.56 -5.74
C ILE A 14 -2.45 -1.71 -4.76
N GLY A 15 -1.87 -1.59 -3.57
CA GLY A 15 -1.97 -2.65 -2.58
C GLY A 15 -2.40 -2.15 -1.23
N THR A 16 -2.94 -3.07 -0.41
CA THR A 16 -3.29 -2.75 0.95
C THR A 16 -2.63 -3.74 1.90
N ILE A 17 -2.11 -3.23 2.99
CA ILE A 17 -1.62 -4.04 4.09
C ILE A 17 -2.77 -4.20 5.06
N ALA A 18 -3.25 -5.42 5.17
CA ALA A 18 -4.46 -5.87 5.81
C ALA A 18 -5.68 -5.61 4.91
N ALA A 19 -6.45 -6.68 4.73
CA ALA A 19 -7.62 -6.66 3.86
C ALA A 19 -8.88 -6.96 4.66
N GLY A 20 -8.96 -6.40 5.88
CA GLY A 20 -10.19 -6.41 6.65
C GLY A 20 -11.19 -5.47 6.00
N ARG A 21 -12.20 -5.05 6.78
CA ARG A 21 -13.30 -4.29 6.21
C ARG A 21 -12.83 -3.05 5.44
N ILE A 22 -11.96 -2.24 6.05
CA ILE A 22 -11.53 -0.98 5.44
C ILE A 22 -10.63 -1.23 4.24
N GLY A 23 -9.67 -2.14 4.38
CA GLY A 23 -8.76 -2.46 3.28
C GLY A 23 -9.50 -3.08 2.10
N TYR A 24 -10.41 -3.99 2.37
CA TYR A 24 -11.19 -4.63 1.31
C TYR A 24 -12.10 -3.61 0.60
N ASP A 25 -12.71 -2.69 1.36
CA ASP A 25 -13.54 -1.65 0.76
C ASP A 25 -12.73 -0.76 -0.17
N MET A 26 -11.48 -0.45 0.21
CA MET A 26 -10.60 0.34 -0.64
C MET A 26 -10.36 -0.38 -1.97
N LEU A 27 -10.04 -1.69 -1.89
CA LEU A 27 -9.80 -2.48 -3.10
C LEU A 27 -11.03 -2.50 -3.98
N ARG A 28 -12.22 -2.68 -3.38
CA ARG A 28 -13.46 -2.74 -4.12
C ARG A 28 -13.74 -1.43 -4.84
N LYS A 29 -13.45 -0.31 -4.19
CA LYS A 29 -13.67 1.00 -4.78
C LYS A 29 -12.69 1.32 -5.90
N MET A 30 -11.49 0.76 -5.84
CA MET A 30 -10.50 0.99 -6.88
C MET A 30 -10.66 0.06 -8.07
N HIS A 31 -11.38 -1.04 -7.91
CA HIS A 31 -11.51 -2.05 -8.95
C HIS A 31 -11.98 -1.48 -10.31
N PRO A 32 -12.96 -0.56 -10.34
CA PRO A 32 -13.43 -0.03 -11.65
C PRO A 32 -12.41 0.81 -12.41
N PHE A 33 -11.28 1.16 -11.80
CA PHE A 33 -10.32 2.07 -12.42
C PHE A 33 -9.25 1.35 -13.24
N ASP A 34 -9.43 0.04 -13.46
CA ASP A 34 -8.53 -0.73 -14.33
C ASP A 34 -7.11 -0.73 -13.79
N VAL A 35 -6.97 -0.99 -12.50
CA VAL A 35 -5.69 -1.05 -11.79
C VAL A 35 -5.41 -2.48 -11.39
N HIS A 36 -4.15 -2.75 -11.06
CA HIS A 36 -3.73 -4.05 -10.53
C HIS A 36 -3.81 -4.00 -9.01
N LEU A 37 -4.67 -4.81 -8.42
CA LEU A 37 -4.93 -4.78 -6.99
C LEU A 37 -4.18 -5.89 -6.27
N HIS A 38 -3.52 -5.52 -5.18
CA HIS A 38 -2.71 -6.43 -4.38
C HIS A 38 -3.12 -6.32 -2.92
N TYR A 39 -2.89 -7.38 -2.15
CA TYR A 39 -3.10 -7.29 -0.73
C TYR A 39 -2.19 -8.26 0.03
N PHE A 40 -1.94 -7.92 1.28
CA PHE A 40 -1.33 -8.78 2.27
C PHE A 40 -2.24 -8.82 3.49
N ASP A 41 -2.45 -10.00 4.05
CA ASP A 41 -3.17 -10.16 5.30
C ASP A 41 -2.69 -11.45 5.93
N LYS A 42 -2.66 -11.49 7.26
CA LYS A 42 -2.35 -12.73 7.97
C LYS A 42 -3.36 -13.82 7.61
N HIS A 43 -4.58 -13.42 7.31
CA HIS A 43 -5.64 -14.34 6.93
C HIS A 43 -6.00 -14.08 5.48
N ARG A 44 -5.57 -14.98 4.62
CA ARG A 44 -5.82 -14.85 3.19
C ARG A 44 -7.34 -14.87 2.93
N LEU A 45 -7.78 -14.00 2.05
CA LEU A 45 -9.19 -13.95 1.66
C LEU A 45 -9.58 -15.21 0.90
N SER A 46 -10.89 -15.48 0.84
CA SER A 46 -11.39 -16.62 0.09
C SER A 46 -11.07 -16.47 -1.40
N SER A 47 -11.00 -17.60 -2.09
CA SER A 47 -10.74 -17.58 -3.53
C SER A 47 -11.85 -16.84 -4.27
N ASP A 48 -13.09 -16.88 -3.76
CA ASP A 48 -14.20 -16.16 -4.39
C ASP A 48 -13.98 -14.65 -4.33
N LYS A 49 -13.55 -14.13 -3.17
CA LYS A 49 -13.29 -12.70 -3.05
C LYS A 49 -12.10 -12.28 -3.89
N GLU A 50 -11.06 -13.10 -3.94
CA GLU A 50 -9.89 -12.78 -4.76
C GLU A 50 -10.28 -12.74 -6.24
N ALA A 51 -11.10 -13.68 -6.67
CA ALA A 51 -11.51 -13.73 -8.08
C ALA A 51 -12.42 -12.57 -8.44
N GLU A 52 -13.30 -12.18 -7.52
CA GLU A 52 -14.26 -11.11 -7.77
C GLU A 52 -13.58 -9.80 -8.13
N LEU A 53 -12.48 -9.48 -7.44
CA LEU A 53 -11.75 -8.24 -7.66
C LEU A 53 -10.41 -8.47 -8.38
N ASN A 54 -10.14 -9.71 -8.77
CA ASN A 54 -8.88 -10.08 -9.42
C ASN A 54 -7.67 -9.66 -8.58
N LEU A 55 -7.69 -10.05 -7.31
CA LEU A 55 -6.66 -9.64 -6.36
C LEU A 55 -5.42 -10.52 -6.46
N THR A 56 -4.25 -9.92 -6.27
CA THR A 56 -3.00 -10.64 -6.13
C THR A 56 -2.63 -10.67 -4.64
N TYR A 57 -2.55 -11.88 -4.10
CA TYR A 57 -2.18 -12.06 -2.71
C TYR A 57 -0.66 -12.08 -2.54
N HIS A 58 -0.18 -11.43 -1.50
CA HIS A 58 1.22 -11.49 -1.09
C HIS A 58 1.32 -12.10 0.30
N ASP A 59 2.27 -12.99 0.49
CA ASP A 59 2.45 -13.66 1.77
C ASP A 59 3.36 -12.89 2.72
N SER A 60 3.85 -11.73 2.30
CA SER A 60 4.69 -10.89 3.14
C SER A 60 4.49 -9.43 2.77
N VAL A 61 4.75 -8.56 3.74
CA VAL A 61 4.70 -7.11 3.51
C VAL A 61 5.77 -6.70 2.51
N GLU A 62 6.94 -7.31 2.60
CA GLU A 62 8.05 -7.01 1.71
C GLU A 62 7.68 -7.26 0.25
N SER A 63 7.03 -8.39 -0.01
CA SER A 63 6.59 -8.71 -1.35
C SER A 63 5.57 -7.69 -1.87
N LEU A 64 4.65 -7.29 -1.01
CA LEU A 64 3.63 -6.32 -1.41
C LEU A 64 4.24 -4.98 -1.78
N VAL A 65 5.11 -4.44 -0.92
CA VAL A 65 5.65 -3.08 -1.16
C VAL A 65 6.52 -3.07 -2.40
N ALA A 66 7.19 -4.18 -2.73
CA ALA A 66 8.02 -4.24 -3.92
C ALA A 66 7.20 -4.24 -5.21
N ALA A 67 5.93 -4.57 -5.12
CA ALA A 67 5.07 -4.69 -6.30
C ALA A 67 4.18 -3.48 -6.55
N CYS A 68 4.02 -2.59 -5.57
CA CYS A 68 2.97 -1.59 -5.63
C CYS A 68 3.49 -0.18 -5.82
N ASP A 69 2.74 0.60 -6.60
CA ASP A 69 2.99 2.04 -6.78
C ASP A 69 2.35 2.83 -5.65
N VAL A 70 1.21 2.36 -5.14
CA VAL A 70 0.49 2.98 -4.04
C VAL A 70 0.23 1.92 -2.99
N ILE A 71 0.59 2.22 -1.75
CA ILE A 71 0.46 1.28 -0.64
C ILE A 71 -0.46 1.89 0.41
N ASN A 72 -1.59 1.23 0.65
CA ASN A 72 -2.53 1.63 1.68
C ASN A 72 -2.28 0.80 2.93
N ILE A 73 -2.15 1.47 4.07
CA ILE A 73 -1.93 0.79 5.35
C ILE A 73 -3.24 0.78 6.12
N SER A 74 -3.79 -0.41 6.36
CA SER A 74 -5.05 -0.59 7.08
C SER A 74 -4.92 -1.54 8.25
N CYS A 75 -3.70 -1.97 8.56
CA CYS A 75 -3.50 -2.93 9.64
C CYS A 75 -3.65 -2.25 11.01
N PRO A 76 -4.08 -2.99 12.04
CA PRO A 76 -4.17 -2.41 13.37
C PRO A 76 -2.79 -2.17 13.94
N LEU A 77 -2.72 -1.25 14.92
CA LEU A 77 -1.48 -0.95 15.62
C LEU A 77 -1.28 -1.97 16.74
N HIS A 78 -0.22 -2.74 16.63
CA HIS A 78 0.21 -3.72 17.63
C HIS A 78 1.71 -3.53 17.83
N PRO A 79 2.30 -4.10 18.88
CA PRO A 79 3.76 -4.03 19.01
C PRO A 79 4.50 -4.52 17.77
N GLU A 80 3.94 -5.50 17.06
CA GLU A 80 4.59 -6.06 15.88
C GLU A 80 4.40 -5.21 14.64
N THR A 81 3.45 -4.23 14.65
CA THR A 81 3.25 -3.34 13.52
C THR A 81 3.73 -1.93 13.82
N GLU A 82 4.10 -1.64 15.05
CA GLU A 82 4.65 -0.33 15.39
C GLU A 82 5.96 -0.15 14.64
N HIS A 83 6.08 0.95 13.92
CA HIS A 83 7.24 1.26 13.10
C HIS A 83 7.55 0.19 12.06
N LEU A 84 6.49 -0.50 11.60
CA LEU A 84 6.65 -1.47 10.52
C LEU A 84 7.29 -0.83 9.30
N PHE A 85 6.85 0.39 8.96
CA PHE A 85 7.44 1.14 7.85
C PHE A 85 8.63 1.94 8.36
N ASN A 86 9.75 1.25 8.48
CA ASN A 86 11.03 1.82 8.85
C ASN A 86 11.90 1.97 7.59
N ASP A 87 13.14 2.44 7.78
CA ASP A 87 14.05 2.63 6.65
C ASP A 87 14.21 1.36 5.82
N GLU A 88 14.31 0.22 6.49
CA GLU A 88 14.56 -1.04 5.82
C GLU A 88 13.41 -1.44 4.89
N LEU A 89 12.19 -1.34 5.39
CA LEU A 89 11.02 -1.70 4.58
C LEU A 89 10.80 -0.69 3.45
N ILE A 90 10.97 0.59 3.76
CA ILE A 90 10.77 1.65 2.77
C ILE A 90 11.76 1.49 1.63
N ALA A 91 12.99 1.06 1.92
CA ALA A 91 13.98 0.83 0.87
C ALA A 91 13.56 -0.26 -0.11
N LYS A 92 12.64 -1.14 0.29
CA LYS A 92 12.14 -2.21 -0.58
C LYS A 92 10.97 -1.79 -1.44
N CYS A 93 10.42 -0.60 -1.18
CA CYS A 93 9.36 -0.05 -2.01
C CYS A 93 9.88 0.32 -3.38
N LYS A 94 8.98 0.38 -4.36
CA LYS A 94 9.35 0.90 -5.67
C LYS A 94 9.75 2.37 -5.51
N PRO A 95 10.81 2.80 -6.19
CA PRO A 95 11.18 4.22 -6.13
C PRO A 95 10.01 5.10 -6.58
N GLY A 96 9.71 6.11 -5.80
CA GLY A 96 8.60 7.00 -6.11
C GLY A 96 7.25 6.52 -5.68
N ALA A 97 7.18 5.49 -4.83
CA ALA A 97 5.90 4.99 -4.35
C ALA A 97 5.20 6.00 -3.45
N TYR A 98 3.87 5.84 -3.34
CA TYR A 98 3.04 6.63 -2.42
C TYR A 98 2.55 5.74 -1.29
N ILE A 99 2.52 6.29 -0.08
CA ILE A 99 1.98 5.58 1.08
C ILE A 99 0.78 6.36 1.62
N ILE A 100 -0.32 5.66 1.82
CA ILE A 100 -1.53 6.22 2.41
C ILE A 100 -1.80 5.44 3.69
N ASN A 101 -1.68 6.10 4.83
CA ASN A 101 -1.86 5.46 6.13
C ASN A 101 -3.25 5.79 6.67
N THR A 102 -4.19 4.87 6.48
CA THR A 102 -5.54 5.02 7.00
C THR A 102 -5.69 4.36 8.37
N ALA A 103 -4.59 3.86 8.92
CA ALA A 103 -4.58 3.21 10.23
C ALA A 103 -4.04 4.17 11.30
N ARG A 104 -2.92 3.84 11.92
CA ARG A 104 -2.33 4.65 12.99
C ARG A 104 -0.97 5.15 12.56
N GLY A 105 -0.67 6.41 12.91
CA GLY A 105 0.59 7.02 12.52
C GLY A 105 1.80 6.23 12.98
N LYS A 106 1.74 5.60 14.16
CA LYS A 106 2.88 4.88 14.72
C LYS A 106 3.27 3.63 13.94
N ILE A 107 2.48 3.20 12.97
CA ILE A 107 2.85 2.10 12.09
C ILE A 107 4.02 2.53 11.21
N CYS A 108 4.18 3.81 10.97
CA CYS A 108 5.30 4.36 10.22
C CYS A 108 6.30 4.99 11.18
N ASP A 109 7.59 4.77 10.91
CA ASP A 109 8.65 5.52 11.56
C ASP A 109 8.69 6.88 10.90
N LYS A 110 8.30 7.92 11.63
CA LYS A 110 8.14 9.25 11.08
C LYS A 110 9.42 9.78 10.44
N ASP A 111 10.55 9.56 11.11
CA ASP A 111 11.82 10.06 10.59
C ASP A 111 12.22 9.32 9.31
N ALA A 112 11.91 8.03 9.25
CA ALA A 112 12.18 7.25 8.04
C ALA A 112 11.34 7.75 6.86
N ILE A 113 10.07 8.10 7.11
CA ILE A 113 9.20 8.65 6.09
C ILE A 113 9.77 9.98 5.57
N VAL A 114 10.21 10.86 6.48
CA VAL A 114 10.78 12.15 6.09
C VAL A 114 12.02 11.96 5.21
N ARG A 115 12.92 11.07 5.64
CA ARG A 115 14.13 10.80 4.84
C ARG A 115 13.80 10.28 3.46
N ALA A 116 12.80 9.41 3.37
CA ALA A 116 12.40 8.82 2.08
C ALA A 116 11.76 9.85 1.17
N LEU A 117 11.01 10.78 1.73
CA LEU A 117 10.43 11.87 0.93
C LEU A 117 11.52 12.79 0.41
N GLU A 118 12.52 13.10 1.24
CA GLU A 118 13.62 13.97 0.85
C GLU A 118 14.48 13.35 -0.23
N SER A 119 14.68 12.04 -0.17
CA SER A 119 15.51 11.35 -1.15
C SER A 119 14.80 11.01 -2.45
N GLY A 120 13.48 11.12 -2.47
CA GLY A 120 12.69 10.70 -3.63
C GLY A 120 12.35 9.22 -3.65
N GLN A 121 12.75 8.46 -2.62
CA GLN A 121 12.37 7.05 -2.51
C GLN A 121 10.85 6.92 -2.41
N LEU A 122 10.20 7.87 -1.73
CA LEU A 122 8.76 8.00 -1.73
C LEU A 122 8.38 9.30 -2.41
N SER A 123 7.31 9.28 -3.20
CA SER A 123 6.79 10.49 -3.84
C SER A 123 5.79 11.21 -2.95
N GLY A 124 5.17 10.52 -2.00
CA GLY A 124 4.23 11.16 -1.13
C GLY A 124 3.81 10.25 0.02
N TYR A 125 3.27 10.88 1.05
CA TYR A 125 2.74 10.20 2.21
C TYR A 125 1.53 10.97 2.70
N ALA A 126 0.42 10.26 2.92
CA ALA A 126 -0.79 10.84 3.49
C ALA A 126 -1.17 10.02 4.71
N GLY A 127 -1.56 10.72 5.79
CA GLY A 127 -1.94 10.07 7.03
C GLY A 127 -1.94 11.08 8.15
N ASP A 128 -2.15 10.57 9.37
CA ASP A 128 -2.15 11.43 10.55
C ASP A 128 -0.75 11.74 11.02
#